data_3a35a27d80e07186af4a52dbbe757fed
#
_entry.id   3a35a27d80e07186af4a52dbbe757fed
#
_cell.length_a   1.000
_cell.length_b   1.000
_cell.length_c   1.000
_cell.angle_alpha   90.00
_cell.angle_beta   90.00
_cell.angle_gamma   90.00
#
_symmetry.space_group_name_H-M   'P 1'
#
loop_
_entity.id
_entity.type
_entity.pdbx_description
1 polymer ?
#
loop_
_entity_poly.entity_id
_entity_poly.type
_entity_poly.pdbx_seq_one_letter_code
_entity_poly.pdbx_strand_id
1 'polypeptide(L)'
;ASKSIDLRGIEIDVIGIIYLNCPDIDFETFSELMAEIRRIPGVKDVRKIQFMPIERHNTELISLLNNLPDAVLAINLKGAVDMANHAAAALFNREESSMIGQQISALMPVFNFTRWLEGSKSRLREDVVLDGLDYVMEIMPVYISSDAKQSTLASAMMMLRAANAGLTSTTQIPLQSNLGFEHFVGVSNRHKSLMSQAKKLAMLDQPLLIEGETGTGKEMLAKACHNRSDRSSAPFLVLSCASMPDDVAETELFGHAPGSFNHQQGHKGIFEQANGGTVFLDEIGEMSPHLQIKLLRFLQDGTFRRVGEEHEIHVDVRVIASTRHNLADLAESRRFRE
;
A
#
# COMPACT_ATOMS: atom_id res chain seq x y z
N ALA A 1 47.11 -26.83 -5.59
CA ALA A 1 47.97 -25.81 -4.96
C ALA A 1 47.07 -24.76 -4.34
N SER A 2 47.07 -24.72 -3.04
CA SER A 2 46.22 -23.86 -2.24
C SER A 2 46.67 -22.37 -2.40
N LYS A 3 45.89 -21.66 -3.22
CA LYS A 3 45.88 -20.21 -3.12
C LYS A 3 44.94 -19.85 -1.96
N SER A 4 45.39 -18.98 -1.05
CA SER A 4 44.54 -18.51 0.05
C SER A 4 43.48 -17.54 -0.48
N ILE A 5 42.43 -18.08 -1.15
CA ILE A 5 41.31 -17.32 -1.62
C ILE A 5 40.22 -17.44 -0.56
N ASP A 6 39.73 -16.32 -0.05
CA ASP A 6 38.60 -16.26 0.86
C ASP A 6 37.31 -16.52 0.06
N LEU A 7 36.81 -17.76 0.13
CA LEU A 7 35.58 -18.19 -0.52
C LEU A 7 34.44 -18.12 0.51
N ARG A 8 33.60 -17.08 0.44
CA ARG A 8 32.51 -16.86 1.42
C ARG A 8 31.21 -17.51 1.07
N GLY A 9 31.00 -17.89 -0.20
CA GLY A 9 29.76 -18.54 -0.61
C GLY A 9 29.87 -19.27 -1.93
N ILE A 10 29.13 -20.37 -2.05
CA ILE A 10 28.93 -21.11 -3.29
C ILE A 10 27.43 -21.29 -3.47
N GLU A 11 26.91 -20.88 -4.62
CA GLU A 11 25.53 -21.14 -5.02
C GLU A 11 25.51 -21.94 -6.30
N ILE A 12 24.56 -22.87 -6.42
CA ILE A 12 24.38 -23.70 -7.62
C ILE A 12 22.94 -23.53 -8.08
N ASP A 13 22.78 -23.08 -9.32
CA ASP A 13 21.49 -22.95 -9.95
C ASP A 13 21.04 -24.29 -10.59
N VAL A 14 19.73 -24.45 -10.72
CA VAL A 14 19.09 -25.65 -11.34
C VAL A 14 19.56 -25.88 -12.76
N ILE A 15 20.07 -24.85 -13.43
CA ILE A 15 20.58 -24.91 -14.82
C ILE A 15 22.06 -25.33 -14.88
N GLY A 16 22.71 -25.58 -13.72
CA GLY A 16 24.12 -25.98 -13.67
C GLY A 16 25.11 -24.81 -13.65
N ILE A 17 24.67 -23.59 -13.33
CA ILE A 17 25.54 -22.43 -13.11
C ILE A 17 25.99 -22.45 -11.67
N ILE A 18 27.30 -22.30 -11.45
CA ILE A 18 27.92 -22.23 -10.14
C ILE A 18 28.38 -20.79 -9.92
N TYR A 19 27.92 -20.18 -8.83
CA TYR A 19 28.31 -18.85 -8.41
C TYR A 19 29.28 -18.97 -7.24
N LEU A 20 30.38 -18.24 -7.31
CA LEU A 20 31.40 -18.19 -6.27
C LEU A 20 31.53 -16.77 -5.74
N ASN A 21 31.36 -16.58 -4.44
CA ASN A 21 31.57 -15.29 -3.77
C ASN A 21 33.00 -15.25 -3.19
N CYS A 22 33.88 -14.47 -3.83
CA CYS A 22 35.25 -14.25 -3.41
C CYS A 22 35.45 -12.74 -3.23
N PRO A 23 35.02 -12.14 -2.11
CA PRO A 23 35.31 -10.75 -1.80
C PRO A 23 36.82 -10.58 -1.60
N ASP A 24 37.35 -9.40 -1.77
CA ASP A 24 38.74 -9.05 -1.51
C ASP A 24 39.78 -9.79 -2.37
N ILE A 25 39.38 -10.37 -3.52
CA ILE A 25 40.35 -10.97 -4.47
C ILE A 25 41.04 -9.88 -5.29
N ASP A 26 42.37 -9.85 -5.27
CA ASP A 26 43.11 -8.95 -6.12
C ASP A 26 43.02 -9.32 -7.61
N PHE A 27 43.33 -8.37 -8.48
CA PHE A 27 43.14 -8.54 -9.92
C PHE A 27 44.00 -9.67 -10.52
N GLU A 28 45.24 -9.86 -10.01
CA GLU A 28 46.17 -10.87 -10.51
C GLU A 28 45.66 -12.27 -10.16
N THR A 29 45.35 -12.50 -8.88
CA THR A 29 44.76 -13.76 -8.39
C THR A 29 43.44 -14.06 -9.06
N PHE A 30 42.59 -13.05 -9.28
CA PHE A 30 41.32 -13.20 -10.01
C PHE A 30 41.52 -13.67 -11.46
N SER A 31 42.51 -13.04 -12.17
CA SER A 31 42.80 -13.39 -13.57
C SER A 31 43.34 -14.80 -13.70
N GLU A 32 44.19 -15.25 -12.79
CA GLU A 32 44.70 -16.63 -12.73
C GLU A 32 43.58 -17.61 -12.41
N LEU A 33 42.73 -17.31 -11.42
CA LEU A 33 41.59 -18.14 -11.07
C LEU A 33 40.63 -18.36 -12.26
N MET A 34 40.33 -17.28 -12.98
CA MET A 34 39.48 -17.33 -14.19
C MET A 34 40.11 -18.19 -15.27
N ALA A 35 41.44 -18.16 -15.45
CA ALA A 35 42.16 -18.97 -16.40
C ALA A 35 42.17 -20.47 -16.00
N GLU A 36 42.34 -20.77 -14.73
CA GLU A 36 42.24 -22.14 -14.19
C GLU A 36 40.86 -22.74 -14.32
N ILE A 37 39.81 -22.00 -13.94
CA ILE A 37 38.44 -22.47 -14.03
C ILE A 37 38.05 -22.80 -15.49
N ARG A 38 38.46 -21.96 -16.46
CA ARG A 38 38.21 -22.21 -17.90
C ARG A 38 38.85 -23.48 -18.44
N ARG A 39 39.90 -23.98 -17.76
CA ARG A 39 40.57 -25.26 -18.15
C ARG A 39 39.88 -26.51 -17.60
N ILE A 40 38.92 -26.35 -16.69
CA ILE A 40 38.21 -27.49 -16.11
C ILE A 40 37.28 -28.09 -17.16
N PRO A 41 37.38 -29.41 -17.45
CA PRO A 41 36.49 -30.08 -18.39
C PRO A 41 35.02 -29.93 -17.98
N GLY A 42 34.17 -29.44 -18.93
CA GLY A 42 32.76 -29.21 -18.69
C GLY A 42 32.39 -27.76 -18.42
N VAL A 43 33.33 -26.88 -18.11
CA VAL A 43 33.08 -25.45 -17.98
C VAL A 43 32.95 -24.83 -19.38
N LYS A 44 31.79 -24.26 -19.68
CA LYS A 44 31.49 -23.61 -20.96
C LYS A 44 31.88 -22.16 -21.01
N ASP A 45 31.65 -21.44 -19.91
CA ASP A 45 31.95 -19.99 -19.81
C ASP A 45 32.17 -19.59 -18.35
N VAL A 46 32.95 -18.52 -18.13
CA VAL A 46 33.19 -17.95 -16.80
C VAL A 46 33.10 -16.45 -16.91
N ARG A 47 32.23 -15.84 -16.12
CA ARG A 47 31.97 -14.39 -16.12
C ARG A 47 32.04 -13.82 -14.72
N LYS A 48 32.48 -12.58 -14.61
CA LYS A 48 32.31 -11.79 -13.40
C LYS A 48 30.89 -11.24 -13.34
N ILE A 49 30.25 -11.41 -12.20
CA ILE A 49 28.95 -10.78 -11.88
C ILE A 49 29.15 -9.79 -10.73
N GLN A 50 28.27 -8.84 -10.61
CA GLN A 50 28.33 -7.80 -9.59
C GLN A 50 27.68 -8.23 -8.25
N PHE A 51 26.68 -9.07 -8.32
CA PHE A 51 25.90 -9.52 -7.17
C PHE A 51 25.58 -11.02 -7.30
N MET A 52 25.61 -11.73 -6.19
CA MET A 52 25.11 -13.11 -6.14
C MET A 52 23.59 -13.12 -6.36
N PRO A 53 23.01 -14.18 -7.00
CA PRO A 53 21.59 -14.27 -7.23
C PRO A 53 20.74 -14.12 -5.97
N ILE A 54 21.13 -14.77 -4.87
CA ILE A 54 20.48 -14.65 -3.56
C ILE A 54 20.54 -13.21 -3.03
N GLU A 55 21.68 -12.53 -3.12
CA GLU A 55 21.82 -11.14 -2.67
C GLU A 55 20.93 -10.20 -3.46
N ARG A 56 20.90 -10.39 -4.78
CA ARG A 56 20.01 -9.62 -5.66
C ARG A 56 18.55 -9.85 -5.32
N HIS A 57 18.13 -11.09 -5.17
CA HIS A 57 16.76 -11.45 -4.85
C HIS A 57 16.33 -10.91 -3.48
N ASN A 58 17.19 -11.02 -2.47
CA ASN A 58 16.94 -10.47 -1.15
C ASN A 58 16.82 -8.94 -1.20
N THR A 59 17.69 -8.26 -1.96
CA THR A 59 17.62 -6.79 -2.12
C THR A 59 16.32 -6.36 -2.81
N GLU A 60 15.89 -7.09 -3.84
CA GLU A 60 14.62 -6.84 -4.53
C GLU A 60 13.43 -7.01 -3.57
N LEU A 61 13.40 -8.09 -2.78
CA LEU A 61 12.35 -8.33 -1.78
C LEU A 61 12.31 -7.26 -0.68
N ILE A 62 13.46 -6.87 -0.14
CA ILE A 62 13.55 -5.78 0.85
C ILE A 62 13.05 -4.47 0.24
N SER A 63 13.42 -4.17 -1.00
CA SER A 63 12.95 -2.97 -1.68
C SER A 63 11.43 -2.98 -1.87
N LEU A 64 10.83 -4.12 -2.20
CA LEU A 64 9.38 -4.27 -2.28
C LEU A 64 8.71 -4.06 -0.93
N LEU A 65 9.24 -4.64 0.14
CA LEU A 65 8.71 -4.49 1.50
C LEU A 65 8.82 -3.05 2.01
N ASN A 66 9.89 -2.34 1.66
CA ASN A 66 10.08 -0.94 2.04
C ASN A 66 9.14 0.03 1.31
N ASN A 67 8.57 -0.40 0.18
CA ASN A 67 7.53 0.37 -0.51
C ASN A 67 6.10 0.13 0.04
N LEU A 68 5.92 -0.83 0.97
CA LEU A 68 4.62 -1.04 1.60
C LEU A 68 4.33 0.08 2.62
N PRO A 69 3.10 0.63 2.62
CA PRO A 69 2.69 1.65 3.58
C PRO A 69 2.49 1.10 5.01
N ASP A 70 2.20 -0.20 5.12
CA ASP A 70 1.99 -0.89 6.38
C ASP A 70 3.32 -1.24 7.04
N ALA A 71 3.39 -1.16 8.37
CA ALA A 71 4.56 -1.60 9.11
C ALA A 71 4.64 -3.13 9.11
N VAL A 72 5.73 -3.68 8.60
CA VAL A 72 5.96 -5.13 8.48
C VAL A 72 7.21 -5.54 9.25
N LEU A 73 7.07 -6.57 10.09
CA LEU A 73 8.13 -7.17 10.88
C LEU A 73 8.19 -8.68 10.62
N ALA A 74 9.37 -9.22 10.34
CA ALA A 74 9.59 -10.67 10.40
C ALA A 74 10.20 -11.02 11.76
N ILE A 75 9.63 -12.03 12.43
CA ILE A 75 9.96 -12.42 13.79
C ILE A 75 10.34 -13.90 13.79
N ASN A 76 11.52 -14.23 14.32
CA ASN A 76 11.94 -15.61 14.42
C ASN A 76 11.24 -16.35 15.58
N LEU A 77 11.44 -17.66 15.65
CA LEU A 77 10.81 -18.50 16.68
C LEU A 77 11.26 -18.19 18.13
N LYS A 78 12.32 -17.38 18.29
CA LYS A 78 12.79 -16.90 19.60
C LYS A 78 12.14 -15.57 19.99
N GLY A 79 11.27 -15.02 19.13
CA GLY A 79 10.62 -13.74 19.36
C GLY A 79 11.49 -12.51 19.01
N ALA A 80 12.65 -12.71 18.40
CA ALA A 80 13.50 -11.61 17.94
C ALA A 80 13.11 -11.18 16.51
N VAL A 81 13.22 -9.90 16.25
CA VAL A 81 12.97 -9.31 14.93
C VAL A 81 14.15 -9.62 14.01
N ASP A 82 13.89 -10.30 12.91
CA ASP A 82 14.88 -10.60 11.86
C ASP A 82 14.86 -9.56 10.73
N MET A 83 13.72 -8.90 10.53
CA MET A 83 13.55 -7.88 9.50
C MET A 83 12.46 -6.90 9.90
N ALA A 84 12.65 -5.63 9.57
CA ALA A 84 11.67 -4.55 9.66
C ALA A 84 11.73 -3.71 8.40
N ASN A 85 10.57 -3.27 7.90
CA ASN A 85 10.53 -2.34 6.76
C ASN A 85 10.56 -0.88 7.23
N HIS A 86 10.69 0.03 6.27
CA HIS A 86 10.75 1.47 6.54
C HIS A 86 9.52 2.00 7.31
N ALA A 87 8.33 1.50 7.01
CA ALA A 87 7.12 1.88 7.73
C ALA A 87 7.14 1.42 9.20
N ALA A 88 7.71 0.24 9.50
CA ALA A 88 7.90 -0.21 10.88
C ALA A 88 8.93 0.66 11.62
N ALA A 89 10.03 1.03 10.98
CA ALA A 89 11.02 1.93 11.55
C ALA A 89 10.41 3.30 11.90
N ALA A 90 9.60 3.84 11.00
CA ALA A 90 8.87 5.08 11.23
C ALA A 90 7.84 4.95 12.37
N LEU A 91 7.07 3.86 12.41
CA LEU A 91 6.06 3.61 13.45
C LEU A 91 6.67 3.56 14.85
N PHE A 92 7.78 2.86 15.02
CA PHE A 92 8.45 2.72 16.32
C PHE A 92 9.47 3.82 16.60
N ASN A 93 9.59 4.81 15.71
CA ASN A 93 10.56 5.92 15.78
C ASN A 93 11.98 5.41 16.04
N ARG A 94 12.43 4.41 15.28
CA ARG A 94 13.73 3.75 15.39
C ARG A 94 14.34 3.52 14.02
N GLU A 95 15.65 3.30 13.97
CA GLU A 95 16.29 2.86 12.73
C GLU A 95 16.07 1.37 12.50
N GLU A 96 15.87 0.95 11.24
CA GLU A 96 15.65 -0.45 10.84
C GLU A 96 16.73 -1.37 11.42
N SER A 97 18.00 -0.97 11.30
CA SER A 97 19.16 -1.70 11.81
C SER A 97 19.12 -1.91 13.33
N SER A 98 18.59 -0.95 14.07
CA SER A 98 18.50 -1.02 15.53
C SER A 98 17.40 -1.95 16.02
N MET A 99 16.40 -2.26 15.20
CA MET A 99 15.28 -3.15 15.52
C MET A 99 15.65 -4.62 15.33
N ILE A 100 16.59 -4.91 14.43
CA ILE A 100 17.03 -6.28 14.14
C ILE A 100 17.69 -6.88 15.39
N GLY A 101 17.26 -8.09 15.74
CA GLY A 101 17.71 -8.82 16.93
C GLY A 101 17.01 -8.43 18.24
N GLN A 102 16.21 -7.36 18.26
CA GLN A 102 15.43 -7.01 19.45
C GLN A 102 14.23 -7.94 19.63
N GLN A 103 13.85 -8.16 20.89
CA GLN A 103 12.66 -8.93 21.21
C GLN A 103 11.41 -8.13 20.85
N ILE A 104 10.45 -8.78 20.19
CA ILE A 104 9.17 -8.14 19.82
C ILE A 104 8.41 -7.63 21.07
N SER A 105 8.56 -8.27 22.20
CA SER A 105 7.98 -7.81 23.48
C SER A 105 8.52 -6.46 23.96
N ALA A 106 9.72 -6.07 23.53
CA ALA A 106 10.29 -4.75 23.83
C ALA A 106 9.73 -3.64 22.92
N LEU A 107 9.30 -3.99 21.70
CA LEU A 107 8.66 -3.09 20.74
C LEU A 107 7.14 -3.02 20.98
N MET A 108 6.54 -4.16 21.29
CA MET A 108 5.10 -4.32 21.52
C MET A 108 4.83 -5.08 22.82
N PRO A 109 4.86 -4.42 23.99
CA PRO A 109 4.57 -5.05 25.27
C PRO A 109 3.13 -5.61 25.39
N VAL A 110 2.22 -5.06 24.58
CA VAL A 110 0.79 -5.45 24.57
C VAL A 110 0.59 -6.84 23.96
N PHE A 111 1.49 -7.30 23.09
CA PHE A 111 1.38 -8.58 22.39
C PHE A 111 2.27 -9.66 22.99
N ASN A 112 1.68 -10.79 23.41
CA ASN A 112 2.42 -11.94 23.93
C ASN A 112 2.74 -12.96 22.83
N PHE A 113 3.90 -12.80 22.20
CA PHE A 113 4.36 -13.67 21.12
C PHE A 113 4.52 -15.13 21.55
N THR A 114 5.02 -15.38 22.77
CA THR A 114 5.22 -16.74 23.31
C THR A 114 3.88 -17.48 23.41
N ARG A 115 2.84 -16.81 23.91
CA ARG A 115 1.50 -17.39 24.00
C ARG A 115 0.93 -17.73 22.62
N TRP A 116 1.16 -16.87 21.63
CA TRP A 116 0.75 -17.14 20.25
C TRP A 116 1.52 -18.34 19.66
N LEU A 117 2.83 -18.43 19.90
CA LEU A 117 3.69 -19.51 19.41
C LEU A 117 3.35 -20.87 20.06
N GLU A 118 2.98 -20.90 21.33
CA GLU A 118 2.55 -22.12 22.04
C GLU A 118 1.11 -22.52 21.72
N GLY A 119 0.30 -21.58 21.25
CA GLY A 119 -1.09 -21.77 20.89
C GLY A 119 -1.31 -22.35 19.49
N SER A 120 -2.35 -21.91 18.82
CA SER A 120 -2.80 -22.44 17.52
C SER A 120 -1.84 -22.16 16.35
N LYS A 121 -0.89 -21.25 16.51
CA LYS A 121 0.02 -20.78 15.45
C LYS A 121 -0.74 -20.42 14.17
N SER A 122 -1.92 -19.85 14.32
CA SER A 122 -2.79 -19.45 13.23
C SER A 122 -2.70 -17.94 13.03
N ARG A 123 -3.21 -17.49 11.89
CA ARG A 123 -3.39 -16.06 11.63
C ARG A 123 -4.24 -15.47 12.75
N LEU A 124 -3.73 -14.43 13.40
CA LEU A 124 -4.40 -13.71 14.48
C LEU A 124 -4.48 -12.24 14.06
N ARG A 125 -5.64 -11.64 14.27
CA ARG A 125 -5.88 -10.22 14.05
C ARG A 125 -6.44 -9.63 15.34
N GLU A 126 -5.81 -8.58 15.84
CA GLU A 126 -6.19 -7.89 17.06
C GLU A 126 -6.05 -6.38 16.88
N ASP A 127 -6.95 -5.63 17.49
CA ASP A 127 -6.84 -4.18 17.57
C ASP A 127 -5.89 -3.82 18.73
N VAL A 128 -4.91 -3.00 18.47
CA VAL A 128 -3.89 -2.60 19.46
C VAL A 128 -3.72 -1.08 19.47
N VAL A 129 -3.45 -0.53 20.62
CA VAL A 129 -3.17 0.91 20.78
C VAL A 129 -1.66 1.09 20.95
N LEU A 130 -1.03 1.85 20.05
CA LEU A 130 0.39 2.21 20.12
C LEU A 130 0.50 3.75 20.14
N ASP A 131 1.16 4.27 21.14
CA ASP A 131 1.34 5.73 21.33
C ASP A 131 0.05 6.57 21.24
N GLY A 132 -1.08 5.97 21.72
CA GLY A 132 -2.39 6.61 21.71
C GLY A 132 -3.11 6.58 20.37
N LEU A 133 -2.59 5.86 19.38
CA LEU A 133 -3.22 5.62 18.08
C LEU A 133 -3.66 4.17 17.96
N ASP A 134 -4.82 3.96 17.33
CA ASP A 134 -5.38 2.64 17.10
C ASP A 134 -4.76 2.00 15.86
N TYR A 135 -4.29 0.76 16.01
CA TYR A 135 -3.75 -0.08 14.93
C TYR A 135 -4.42 -1.44 14.90
N VAL A 136 -4.54 -1.99 13.72
CA VAL A 136 -4.86 -3.40 13.52
C VAL A 136 -3.55 -4.15 13.36
N MET A 137 -3.24 -5.00 14.35
CA MET A 137 -2.13 -5.93 14.29
C MET A 137 -2.59 -7.24 13.68
N GLU A 138 -1.85 -7.73 12.70
CA GLU A 138 -2.06 -9.03 12.12
C GLU A 138 -0.76 -9.83 12.19
N ILE A 139 -0.80 -11.03 12.76
CA ILE A 139 0.34 -11.95 12.78
C ILE A 139 0.00 -13.23 12.00
N MET A 140 0.93 -13.66 11.17
CA MET A 140 0.81 -14.82 10.30
C MET A 140 2.03 -15.73 10.45
N PRO A 141 1.83 -17.07 10.54
CA PRO A 141 2.94 -18.01 10.53
C PRO A 141 3.53 -18.15 9.12
N VAL A 142 4.83 -18.21 9.01
CA VAL A 142 5.57 -18.48 7.78
C VAL A 142 6.13 -19.89 7.84
N TYR A 143 5.72 -20.75 6.91
CA TYR A 143 6.16 -22.13 6.81
C TYR A 143 7.14 -22.30 5.65
N ILE A 144 8.19 -23.07 5.88
CA ILE A 144 9.12 -23.53 4.83
C ILE A 144 8.85 -25.00 4.56
N SER A 145 8.62 -25.33 3.30
CA SER A 145 8.51 -26.73 2.83
C SER A 145 9.90 -27.22 2.45
N SER A 146 10.45 -28.16 3.22
CA SER A 146 11.72 -28.83 2.88
C SER A 146 11.54 -30.06 1.99
N ASP A 147 10.34 -30.65 1.91
CA ASP A 147 9.93 -31.72 1.01
C ASP A 147 8.39 -31.78 0.94
N ALA A 148 7.85 -32.44 -0.10
CA ALA A 148 6.42 -32.43 -0.46
C ALA A 148 5.44 -32.94 0.64
N LYS A 149 5.86 -33.20 1.88
CA LYS A 149 5.01 -33.72 2.97
C LYS A 149 5.19 -33.09 4.35
N GLN A 150 6.17 -32.22 4.58
CA GLN A 150 6.31 -31.57 5.90
C GLN A 150 6.63 -30.08 5.73
N SER A 151 5.71 -29.24 6.13
CA SER A 151 5.95 -27.79 6.29
C SER A 151 6.35 -27.51 7.74
N THR A 152 7.52 -26.92 7.92
CA THR A 152 8.04 -26.53 9.25
C THR A 152 7.85 -25.02 9.43
N LEU A 153 7.33 -24.62 10.59
CA LEU A 153 7.24 -23.20 10.94
C LEU A 153 8.66 -22.61 11.04
N ALA A 154 8.94 -21.62 10.24
CA ALA A 154 10.25 -20.98 10.18
C ALA A 154 10.27 -19.62 10.91
N SER A 155 9.23 -18.83 10.79
CA SER A 155 9.12 -17.50 11.37
C SER A 155 7.66 -17.07 11.46
N ALA A 156 7.42 -15.88 11.98
CA ALA A 156 6.14 -15.21 11.92
C ALA A 156 6.30 -13.86 11.22
N MET A 157 5.30 -13.46 10.45
CA MET A 157 5.20 -12.13 9.90
C MET A 157 4.15 -11.35 10.67
N MET A 158 4.52 -10.20 11.21
CA MET A 158 3.62 -9.27 11.88
C MET A 158 3.43 -8.04 10.99
N MET A 159 2.20 -7.65 10.80
CA MET A 159 1.81 -6.46 10.06
C MET A 159 1.00 -5.56 10.97
N LEU A 160 1.33 -4.27 10.98
CA LEU A 160 0.61 -3.25 11.74
C LEU A 160 0.09 -2.21 10.76
N ARG A 161 -1.20 -2.07 10.76
CA ARG A 161 -1.92 -1.10 9.94
C ARG A 161 -2.67 -0.15 10.88
N ALA A 162 -2.61 1.17 10.63
CA ALA A 162 -3.41 2.09 11.41
C ALA A 162 -4.88 1.69 11.31
N ALA A 163 -5.61 1.62 12.44
CA ALA A 163 -7.01 1.17 12.48
C ALA A 163 -7.90 2.07 11.60
N ASN A 164 -7.52 3.34 11.48
CA ASN A 164 -8.14 4.28 10.55
C ASN A 164 -7.64 4.13 9.09
N ALA A 165 -6.57 3.36 8.83
CA ALA A 165 -6.11 3.04 7.47
C ALA A 165 -6.71 1.74 6.91
N GLY A 166 -7.31 0.90 7.75
CA GLY A 166 -7.91 -0.39 7.36
C GLY A 166 -9.36 -0.30 6.89
N LEU A 167 -10.01 0.82 7.12
CA LEU A 167 -11.36 1.13 6.63
C LEU A 167 -11.33 2.22 5.56
N THR A 168 -10.18 2.81 5.33
CA THR A 168 -9.95 3.65 4.18
C THR A 168 -9.01 2.92 3.24
N SER A 169 -9.53 2.35 2.17
CA SER A 169 -8.83 2.26 0.89
C SER A 169 -8.50 3.70 0.40
N THR A 170 -8.46 4.60 1.35
CA THR A 170 -7.97 5.96 1.20
C THR A 170 -6.47 5.84 1.34
N THR A 171 -5.82 5.54 0.25
CA THR A 171 -4.40 5.75 0.11
C THR A 171 -4.16 7.24 0.38
N GLN A 172 -3.95 7.59 1.65
CA GLN A 172 -3.11 8.74 1.94
C GLN A 172 -1.70 8.29 1.52
N ILE A 173 -1.48 8.20 0.23
CA ILE A 173 -0.15 8.38 -0.29
C ILE A 173 0.23 9.76 0.24
N PRO A 174 1.35 9.94 0.99
CA PRO A 174 1.95 11.23 1.10
C PRO A 174 2.54 11.55 -0.29
N LEU A 175 1.66 11.69 -1.28
CA LEU A 175 1.96 12.43 -2.48
C LEU A 175 2.24 13.82 -1.95
N GLN A 176 3.49 14.22 -2.06
CA GLN A 176 4.10 15.47 -1.66
C GLN A 176 3.04 16.54 -1.45
N SER A 177 2.96 17.09 -0.25
CA SER A 177 1.97 18.08 0.19
C SER A 177 1.80 19.30 -0.74
N ASN A 178 2.58 19.38 -1.82
CA ASN A 178 2.65 20.45 -2.80
C ASN A 178 2.38 19.99 -4.25
N LEU A 179 1.55 18.96 -4.49
CA LEU A 179 1.20 18.57 -5.86
C LEU A 179 0.32 19.65 -6.48
N GLY A 180 0.91 20.49 -7.32
CA GLY A 180 0.26 21.54 -8.05
C GLY A 180 0.20 21.29 -9.55
N PHE A 181 -0.41 22.21 -10.31
CA PHE A 181 -0.51 22.14 -11.77
C PHE A 181 0.84 22.21 -12.49
N GLU A 182 1.91 22.61 -11.82
CA GLU A 182 3.28 22.65 -12.32
C GLU A 182 3.90 21.28 -12.57
N HIS A 183 3.37 20.25 -11.93
CA HIS A 183 3.84 18.87 -12.11
C HIS A 183 3.30 18.19 -13.38
N PHE A 184 2.35 18.84 -14.07
CA PHE A 184 1.82 18.33 -15.35
C PHE A 184 2.67 18.79 -16.52
N VAL A 185 3.47 17.89 -17.08
CA VAL A 185 4.34 18.18 -18.21
C VAL A 185 3.63 17.86 -19.52
N GLY A 186 3.47 18.86 -20.37
CA GLY A 186 2.86 18.70 -21.68
C GLY A 186 3.01 19.92 -22.56
N VAL A 187 3.29 19.71 -23.84
CA VAL A 187 3.56 20.78 -24.81
C VAL A 187 2.39 21.01 -25.78
N SER A 188 1.46 20.04 -25.90
CA SER A 188 0.34 20.13 -26.83
C SER A 188 -0.65 21.25 -26.47
N ASN A 189 -1.27 21.86 -27.46
CA ASN A 189 -2.29 22.89 -27.24
C ASN A 189 -3.49 22.34 -26.45
N ARG A 190 -3.83 21.07 -26.68
CA ARG A 190 -4.92 20.38 -25.98
C ARG A 190 -4.63 20.24 -24.50
N HIS A 191 -3.39 19.87 -24.13
CA HIS A 191 -2.94 19.81 -22.75
C HIS A 191 -2.96 21.20 -22.08
N LYS A 192 -2.45 22.22 -22.76
CA LYS A 192 -2.46 23.60 -22.23
C LYS A 192 -3.88 24.11 -22.00
N SER A 193 -4.80 23.82 -22.91
CA SER A 193 -6.22 24.18 -22.78
C SER A 193 -6.85 23.46 -21.58
N LEU A 194 -6.62 22.14 -21.43
CA LEU A 194 -7.11 21.35 -20.32
C LEU A 194 -6.62 21.90 -18.96
N MET A 195 -5.31 22.17 -18.83
CA MET A 195 -4.73 22.74 -17.61
C MET A 195 -5.31 24.13 -17.30
N SER A 196 -5.56 24.96 -18.32
CA SER A 196 -6.20 26.28 -18.14
C SER A 196 -7.63 26.15 -17.65
N GLN A 197 -8.40 25.21 -18.19
CA GLN A 197 -9.78 24.92 -17.75
C GLN A 197 -9.79 24.36 -16.32
N ALA A 198 -8.97 23.37 -16.03
CA ALA A 198 -8.88 22.76 -14.71
C ALA A 198 -8.51 23.78 -13.62
N LYS A 199 -7.58 24.70 -13.91
CA LYS A 199 -7.23 25.80 -12.99
C LYS A 199 -8.41 26.73 -12.67
N LYS A 200 -9.30 26.98 -13.64
CA LYS A 200 -10.51 27.80 -13.43
C LYS A 200 -11.56 27.04 -12.63
N LEU A 201 -11.80 25.77 -12.99
CA LEU A 201 -12.77 24.90 -12.31
C LEU A 201 -12.33 24.58 -10.87
N ALA A 202 -11.02 24.54 -10.61
CA ALA A 202 -10.49 24.33 -9.27
C ALA A 202 -10.96 25.39 -8.26
N MET A 203 -11.14 26.64 -8.71
CA MET A 203 -11.60 27.77 -7.88
C MET A 203 -13.12 27.77 -7.62
N LEU A 204 -13.86 26.92 -8.32
CA LEU A 204 -15.30 26.80 -8.12
C LEU A 204 -15.57 25.72 -7.09
N ASP A 205 -16.45 26.00 -6.16
CA ASP A 205 -16.86 25.03 -5.12
C ASP A 205 -18.01 24.13 -5.60
N GLN A 206 -17.88 23.62 -6.81
CA GLN A 206 -18.85 22.74 -7.45
C GLN A 206 -18.27 21.33 -7.63
N PRO A 207 -19.11 20.29 -7.73
CA PRO A 207 -18.67 18.96 -8.12
C PRO A 207 -17.92 18.99 -9.46
N LEU A 208 -16.85 18.20 -9.56
CA LEU A 208 -16.01 18.13 -10.76
C LEU A 208 -15.91 16.69 -11.24
N LEU A 209 -16.14 16.46 -12.52
CA LEU A 209 -15.91 15.16 -13.16
C LEU A 209 -14.65 15.22 -14.04
N ILE A 210 -13.78 14.21 -13.89
CA ILE A 210 -12.55 14.02 -14.67
C ILE A 210 -12.67 12.73 -15.47
N GLU A 211 -12.81 12.85 -16.77
CA GLU A 211 -12.88 11.71 -17.69
C GLU A 211 -11.52 11.45 -18.34
N GLY A 212 -11.11 10.18 -18.42
CA GLY A 212 -9.86 9.78 -19.07
C GLY A 212 -9.49 8.33 -18.83
N GLU A 213 -8.65 7.79 -19.69
CA GLU A 213 -8.16 6.41 -19.58
C GLU A 213 -7.38 6.16 -18.27
N THR A 214 -7.21 4.90 -17.92
CA THR A 214 -6.39 4.50 -16.76
C THR A 214 -4.93 4.96 -16.99
N GLY A 215 -4.31 5.50 -15.95
CA GLY A 215 -2.92 5.98 -16.02
C GLY A 215 -2.73 7.39 -16.57
N THR A 216 -3.79 8.12 -16.93
CA THR A 216 -3.70 9.50 -17.45
C THR A 216 -3.46 10.57 -16.38
N GLY A 217 -3.39 10.18 -15.10
CA GLY A 217 -3.14 11.12 -14.00
C GLY A 217 -4.39 11.80 -13.43
N LYS A 218 -5.57 11.17 -13.54
CA LYS A 218 -6.84 11.71 -13.01
C LYS A 218 -6.77 12.08 -11.54
N GLU A 219 -6.21 11.21 -10.71
CA GLU A 219 -6.02 11.45 -9.27
C GLU A 219 -5.09 12.63 -9.00
N MET A 220 -3.97 12.71 -9.73
CA MET A 220 -3.06 13.86 -9.63
C MET A 220 -3.78 15.17 -9.96
N LEU A 221 -4.63 15.16 -11.00
CA LEU A 221 -5.40 16.33 -11.41
C LEU A 221 -6.43 16.73 -10.36
N ALA A 222 -7.14 15.77 -9.77
CA ALA A 222 -8.07 16.00 -8.66
C ALA A 222 -7.35 16.64 -7.46
N LYS A 223 -6.19 16.13 -7.07
CA LYS A 223 -5.36 16.69 -6.00
C LYS A 223 -4.87 18.09 -6.31
N ALA A 224 -4.41 18.35 -7.55
CA ALA A 224 -4.02 19.69 -7.97
C ALA A 224 -5.19 20.69 -7.96
N CYS A 225 -6.41 20.24 -8.30
CA CYS A 225 -7.62 21.03 -8.18
C CYS A 225 -7.95 21.35 -6.72
N HIS A 226 -7.85 20.38 -5.82
CA HIS A 226 -8.04 20.61 -4.38
C HIS A 226 -7.00 21.59 -3.83
N ASN A 227 -5.71 21.38 -4.09
CA ASN A 227 -4.64 22.24 -3.60
C ASN A 227 -4.73 23.69 -4.10
N ARG A 228 -5.45 23.95 -5.18
CA ARG A 228 -5.71 25.29 -5.71
C ARG A 228 -7.04 25.88 -5.26
N SER A 229 -7.89 25.13 -4.61
CA SER A 229 -9.21 25.58 -4.14
C SER A 229 -9.13 26.31 -2.79
N ASP A 230 -10.22 26.93 -2.38
CA ASP A 230 -10.36 27.53 -1.06
C ASP A 230 -10.32 26.49 0.08
N ARG A 231 -10.47 25.19 -0.27
CA ARG A 231 -10.40 24.05 0.65
C ARG A 231 -9.01 23.41 0.74
N SER A 232 -7.97 24.06 0.21
CA SER A 232 -6.60 23.49 0.10
C SER A 232 -5.95 23.11 1.43
N SER A 233 -6.36 23.72 2.54
CA SER A 233 -5.90 23.39 3.90
C SER A 233 -6.76 22.34 4.62
N ALA A 234 -7.90 21.96 4.02
CA ALA A 234 -8.84 20.99 4.57
C ALA A 234 -8.52 19.56 4.09
N PRO A 235 -9.15 18.53 4.67
CA PRO A 235 -8.91 17.15 4.26
C PRO A 235 -9.19 16.89 2.78
N PHE A 236 -8.32 16.09 2.13
CA PHE A 236 -8.54 15.51 0.82
C PHE A 236 -8.54 13.99 0.95
N LEU A 237 -9.71 13.38 0.86
CA LEU A 237 -9.86 11.94 1.02
C LEU A 237 -10.21 11.28 -0.32
N VAL A 238 -9.68 10.09 -0.54
CA VAL A 238 -9.82 9.35 -1.81
C VAL A 238 -10.55 8.04 -1.56
N LEU A 239 -11.51 7.68 -2.39
CA LEU A 239 -12.16 6.39 -2.40
C LEU A 239 -12.22 5.82 -3.82
N SER A 240 -11.76 4.59 -4.00
CA SER A 240 -11.89 3.86 -5.27
C SER A 240 -13.17 3.02 -5.28
N CYS A 241 -14.07 3.34 -6.21
CA CYS A 241 -15.36 2.65 -6.33
C CYS A 241 -15.28 1.29 -7.02
N ALA A 242 -14.16 1.00 -7.71
CA ALA A 242 -13.98 -0.23 -8.49
C ALA A 242 -13.45 -1.42 -7.66
N SER A 243 -12.90 -1.18 -6.47
CA SER A 243 -12.08 -2.17 -5.76
C SER A 243 -12.77 -2.90 -4.61
N MET A 244 -14.06 -2.59 -4.32
CA MET A 244 -14.73 -3.14 -3.14
C MET A 244 -16.16 -3.57 -3.42
N PRO A 245 -16.69 -4.55 -2.64
CA PRO A 245 -18.11 -4.91 -2.67
C PRO A 245 -19.01 -3.74 -2.28
N ASP A 246 -20.27 -3.74 -2.77
CA ASP A 246 -21.22 -2.65 -2.58
C ASP A 246 -21.50 -2.30 -1.12
N ASP A 247 -21.68 -3.32 -0.27
CA ASP A 247 -21.91 -3.17 1.16
C ASP A 247 -20.71 -2.52 1.90
N VAL A 248 -19.49 -2.86 1.46
CA VAL A 248 -18.27 -2.23 1.96
C VAL A 248 -18.18 -0.79 1.46
N ALA A 249 -18.42 -0.55 0.16
CA ALA A 249 -18.39 0.79 -0.41
C ALA A 249 -19.43 1.71 0.24
N GLU A 250 -20.62 1.18 0.58
CA GLU A 250 -21.66 1.94 1.28
C GLU A 250 -21.23 2.35 2.69
N THR A 251 -20.65 1.42 3.45
CA THR A 251 -20.15 1.70 4.80
C THR A 251 -18.97 2.64 4.81
N GLU A 252 -18.09 2.55 3.81
CA GLU A 252 -16.95 3.47 3.64
C GLU A 252 -17.42 4.89 3.27
N LEU A 253 -18.40 5.02 2.37
CA LEU A 253 -18.92 6.32 1.96
C LEU A 253 -19.70 7.01 3.08
N PHE A 254 -20.67 6.31 3.66
CA PHE A 254 -21.70 6.90 4.52
C PHE A 254 -21.51 6.54 5.99
N GLY A 255 -20.66 5.55 6.33
CA GLY A 255 -20.51 5.07 7.70
C GLY A 255 -21.62 4.10 8.14
N HIS A 256 -21.49 3.56 9.34
CA HIS A 256 -22.50 2.69 9.95
C HIS A 256 -22.74 3.03 11.42
N ALA A 257 -23.94 2.75 11.89
CA ALA A 257 -24.34 2.89 13.28
C ALA A 257 -23.67 1.84 14.18
N PRO A 258 -23.54 2.09 15.50
CA PRO A 258 -23.12 1.07 16.45
C PRO A 258 -24.07 -0.13 16.43
N GLY A 259 -23.50 -1.34 16.48
CA GLY A 259 -24.28 -2.60 16.44
C GLY A 259 -24.65 -3.11 15.04
N SER A 260 -24.37 -2.37 13.99
CA SER A 260 -24.49 -2.82 12.61
C SER A 260 -23.30 -3.70 12.21
N PHE A 261 -23.51 -4.75 11.41
CA PHE A 261 -22.48 -5.66 10.89
C PHE A 261 -21.53 -6.29 11.93
N ASN A 262 -22.03 -6.61 13.14
CA ASN A 262 -21.23 -7.19 14.24
C ASN A 262 -20.13 -6.28 14.82
N HIS A 263 -20.10 -5.01 14.47
CA HIS A 263 -19.20 -4.03 15.07
C HIS A 263 -19.89 -3.32 16.24
N GLN A 264 -19.29 -3.41 17.45
CA GLN A 264 -19.85 -2.76 18.65
C GLN A 264 -19.78 -1.24 18.61
N GLN A 265 -18.86 -0.67 17.83
CA GLN A 265 -18.68 0.77 17.65
C GLN A 265 -19.15 1.19 16.26
N GLY A 266 -19.85 2.34 16.17
CA GLY A 266 -20.20 2.96 14.90
C GLY A 266 -18.96 3.51 14.20
N HIS A 267 -19.01 3.60 12.88
CA HIS A 267 -17.93 4.15 12.07
C HIS A 267 -18.42 5.35 11.25
N LYS A 268 -17.59 6.40 11.20
CA LYS A 268 -17.83 7.58 10.37
C LYS A 268 -17.40 7.30 8.93
N GLY A 269 -18.32 7.53 7.98
CA GLY A 269 -17.99 7.43 6.57
C GLY A 269 -17.06 8.56 6.08
N ILE A 270 -16.53 8.39 4.87
CA ILE A 270 -15.57 9.33 4.25
C ILE A 270 -16.16 10.75 4.11
N PHE A 271 -17.46 10.88 3.82
CA PHE A 271 -18.11 12.19 3.73
C PHE A 271 -18.14 12.93 5.07
N GLU A 272 -18.32 12.20 6.17
CA GLU A 272 -18.29 12.82 7.50
C GLU A 272 -16.85 13.20 7.91
N GLN A 273 -15.88 12.35 7.56
CA GLN A 273 -14.46 12.60 7.83
C GLN A 273 -13.89 13.77 7.01
N ALA A 274 -14.42 13.97 5.80
CA ALA A 274 -14.00 15.02 4.89
C ALA A 274 -14.75 16.34 5.08
N ASN A 275 -15.55 16.48 6.14
CA ASN A 275 -16.36 17.67 6.34
C ASN A 275 -15.49 18.97 6.31
N GLY A 276 -15.90 19.96 5.51
CA GLY A 276 -15.12 21.15 5.17
C GLY A 276 -14.08 20.97 4.06
N GLY A 277 -13.83 19.74 3.62
CA GLY A 277 -12.78 19.37 2.68
C GLY A 277 -13.28 18.90 1.31
N THR A 278 -12.56 17.95 0.74
CA THR A 278 -12.82 17.37 -0.60
C THR A 278 -12.75 15.86 -0.55
N VAL A 279 -13.72 15.20 -1.20
CA VAL A 279 -13.68 13.74 -1.46
C VAL A 279 -13.43 13.52 -2.95
N PHE A 280 -12.45 12.69 -3.26
CA PHE A 280 -12.21 12.19 -4.61
C PHE A 280 -12.72 10.76 -4.74
N LEU A 281 -13.69 10.58 -5.65
CA LEU A 281 -14.29 9.28 -5.98
C LEU A 281 -13.70 8.78 -7.29
N ASP A 282 -12.81 7.78 -7.20
CA ASP A 282 -12.19 7.20 -8.39
C ASP A 282 -13.07 6.10 -9.00
N GLU A 283 -13.16 6.09 -10.34
CA GLU A 283 -13.96 5.16 -11.14
C GLU A 283 -15.45 5.10 -10.75
N ILE A 284 -16.10 6.28 -10.68
CA ILE A 284 -17.53 6.42 -10.32
C ILE A 284 -18.47 5.60 -11.24
N GLY A 285 -18.06 5.34 -12.48
CA GLY A 285 -18.81 4.52 -13.45
C GLY A 285 -18.97 3.06 -13.05
N GLU A 286 -18.20 2.57 -12.08
CA GLU A 286 -18.29 1.19 -11.55
C GLU A 286 -19.24 1.08 -10.34
N MET A 287 -19.79 2.20 -9.86
CA MET A 287 -20.75 2.18 -8.75
C MET A 287 -22.03 1.42 -9.09
N SER A 288 -22.56 0.67 -8.13
CA SER A 288 -23.86 0.05 -8.25
C SER A 288 -24.99 1.08 -8.31
N PRO A 289 -26.14 0.75 -8.93
CA PRO A 289 -27.30 1.64 -8.98
C PRO A 289 -27.81 2.09 -7.62
N HIS A 290 -27.63 1.24 -6.58
CA HIS A 290 -28.00 1.57 -5.21
C HIS A 290 -27.14 2.71 -4.65
N LEU A 291 -25.83 2.62 -4.79
CA LEU A 291 -24.91 3.65 -4.35
C LEU A 291 -25.06 4.94 -5.13
N GLN A 292 -25.31 4.85 -6.44
CA GLN A 292 -25.60 6.02 -7.28
C GLN A 292 -26.80 6.84 -6.76
N ILE A 293 -27.86 6.18 -6.28
CA ILE A 293 -29.03 6.87 -5.70
C ILE A 293 -28.66 7.63 -4.44
N LYS A 294 -27.88 7.01 -3.56
CA LYS A 294 -27.45 7.65 -2.30
C LYS A 294 -26.51 8.80 -2.55
N LEU A 295 -25.57 8.61 -3.49
CA LEU A 295 -24.64 9.66 -3.88
C LEU A 295 -25.35 10.86 -4.51
N LEU A 296 -26.33 10.61 -5.39
CA LEU A 296 -27.13 11.66 -6.01
C LEU A 296 -27.85 12.52 -4.96
N ARG A 297 -28.50 11.90 -3.96
CA ARG A 297 -29.12 12.64 -2.84
C ARG A 297 -28.10 13.48 -2.08
N PHE A 298 -26.94 12.89 -1.78
CA PHE A 298 -25.88 13.59 -1.12
C PHE A 298 -25.40 14.82 -1.92
N LEU A 299 -25.21 14.68 -3.24
CA LEU A 299 -24.79 15.80 -4.11
C LEU A 299 -25.84 16.90 -4.22
N GLN A 300 -27.13 16.58 -4.06
CA GLN A 300 -28.24 17.53 -4.14
C GLN A 300 -28.44 18.29 -2.81
N ASP A 301 -28.45 17.57 -1.70
CA ASP A 301 -28.93 18.07 -0.41
C ASP A 301 -27.79 18.27 0.62
N GLY A 302 -26.58 17.72 0.36
CA GLY A 302 -25.46 17.71 1.33
C GLY A 302 -25.75 16.83 2.54
N THR A 303 -26.77 15.94 2.47
CA THR A 303 -27.19 15.08 3.58
C THR A 303 -27.16 13.61 3.22
N PHE A 304 -26.90 12.78 4.21
CA PHE A 304 -26.94 11.33 4.08
C PHE A 304 -27.30 10.69 5.43
N ARG A 305 -27.53 9.36 5.42
CA ARG A 305 -27.75 8.56 6.63
C ARG A 305 -26.71 7.46 6.68
N ARG A 306 -26.16 7.18 7.86
CA ARG A 306 -25.32 6.01 8.08
C ARG A 306 -26.13 4.73 7.90
N VAL A 307 -25.46 3.67 7.52
CA VAL A 307 -26.10 2.34 7.43
C VAL A 307 -26.59 1.92 8.82
N GLY A 308 -27.89 1.60 8.91
CA GLY A 308 -28.55 1.23 10.18
C GLY A 308 -28.94 2.41 11.07
N GLU A 309 -28.87 3.66 10.59
CA GLU A 309 -29.27 4.89 11.31
C GLU A 309 -30.39 5.63 10.57
N GLU A 310 -31.36 6.15 11.29
CA GLU A 310 -32.45 6.94 10.70
C GLU A 310 -32.14 8.45 10.65
N HIS A 311 -31.17 8.91 11.46
CA HIS A 311 -30.80 10.31 11.51
C HIS A 311 -30.05 10.77 10.26
N GLU A 312 -30.44 11.94 9.75
CA GLU A 312 -29.73 12.60 8.66
C GLU A 312 -28.53 13.39 9.21
N ILE A 313 -27.41 13.23 8.53
CA ILE A 313 -26.16 13.92 8.81
C ILE A 313 -25.94 14.92 7.68
N HIS A 314 -25.72 16.17 8.03
CA HIS A 314 -25.37 17.22 7.07
C HIS A 314 -23.88 17.50 7.12
N VAL A 315 -23.23 17.53 5.96
CA VAL A 315 -21.80 17.86 5.82
C VAL A 315 -21.58 18.75 4.60
N ASP A 316 -20.55 19.57 4.69
CA ASP A 316 -20.10 20.43 3.59
C ASP A 316 -18.85 19.83 2.96
N VAL A 317 -19.01 19.07 1.87
CA VAL A 317 -17.91 18.37 1.18
C VAL A 317 -17.98 18.64 -0.31
N ARG A 318 -16.86 19.09 -0.87
CA ARG A 318 -16.68 19.15 -2.31
C ARG A 318 -16.38 17.75 -2.87
N VAL A 319 -17.10 17.34 -3.90
CA VAL A 319 -16.87 16.05 -4.58
C VAL A 319 -16.13 16.27 -5.89
N ILE A 320 -15.02 15.55 -6.08
CA ILE A 320 -14.36 15.39 -7.38
C ILE A 320 -14.48 13.92 -7.74
N ALA A 321 -15.00 13.62 -8.93
CA ALA A 321 -15.16 12.24 -9.39
C ALA A 321 -14.30 11.98 -10.61
N SER A 322 -13.88 10.71 -10.80
CA SER A 322 -13.19 10.28 -12.01
C SER A 322 -13.85 9.06 -12.64
N THR A 323 -13.66 8.90 -13.93
CA THR A 323 -14.07 7.70 -14.65
C THR A 323 -13.24 7.50 -15.91
N ARG A 324 -13.06 6.24 -16.32
CA ARG A 324 -12.52 5.86 -17.64
C ARG A 324 -13.60 5.71 -18.69
N HIS A 325 -14.86 5.63 -18.28
CA HIS A 325 -16.00 5.43 -19.16
C HIS A 325 -16.65 6.77 -19.53
N ASN A 326 -17.27 6.82 -20.69
CA ASN A 326 -18.19 7.91 -21.02
C ASN A 326 -19.49 7.70 -20.21
N LEU A 327 -19.77 8.59 -19.25
CA LEU A 327 -20.98 8.46 -18.42
C LEU A 327 -22.26 8.61 -19.22
N ALA A 328 -22.27 9.37 -20.32
CA ALA A 328 -23.45 9.49 -21.19
C ALA A 328 -23.80 8.12 -21.82
N ASP A 329 -22.80 7.37 -22.32
CA ASP A 329 -23.01 6.03 -22.89
C ASP A 329 -23.51 5.04 -21.81
N LEU A 330 -23.01 5.16 -20.57
CA LEU A 330 -23.47 4.37 -19.44
C LEU A 330 -24.92 4.72 -19.04
N ALA A 331 -25.30 5.99 -19.11
CA ALA A 331 -26.66 6.46 -18.86
C ALA A 331 -27.65 5.93 -19.92
N GLU A 332 -27.28 6.03 -21.21
CA GLU A 332 -28.09 5.46 -22.30
C GLU A 332 -28.30 3.94 -22.13
N SER A 333 -27.28 3.21 -21.69
CA SER A 333 -27.35 1.78 -21.38
C SER A 333 -27.99 1.45 -20.03
N ARG A 334 -28.49 2.42 -19.29
CA ARG A 334 -29.07 2.31 -17.93
C ARG A 334 -28.15 1.71 -16.88
N ARG A 335 -26.86 1.75 -17.10
CA ARG A 335 -25.84 1.33 -16.12
C ARG A 335 -25.43 2.46 -15.20
N PHE A 336 -25.63 3.70 -15.58
CA PHE A 336 -25.44 4.89 -14.77
C PHE A 336 -26.71 5.75 -14.81
N ARG A 337 -26.98 6.49 -13.74
CA ARG A 337 -28.13 7.41 -13.66
C ARG A 337 -27.75 8.78 -14.24
N GLU A 338 -28.73 9.38 -14.92
CA GLU A 338 -28.63 10.76 -15.40
C GLU A 338 -28.50 11.77 -14.27
#